data_d8bfda54e94cb08478c3cf751b316d55
#
_entry.id   d8bfda54e94cb08478c3cf751b316d55
#
_cell.length_a   1.000
_cell.length_b   1.000
_cell.length_c   1.000
_cell.angle_alpha   90.00
_cell.angle_beta   90.00
_cell.angle_gamma   90.00
#
_symmetry.space_group_name_H-M   'P 1'
#
loop_
_entity.id
_entity.type
_entity.pdbx_description
1 polymer ?
#
loop_
_entity_poly.entity_id
_entity_poly.type
_entity_poly.pdbx_seq_one_letter_code
_entity_poly.pdbx_strand_id
1 'polypeptide(L)'
;VMLTVGILSVSLFTSYFIIATGYFSSSSTNAIKEDIINRHDGITIADIDNVRSDFYECVDNTAMFWQIQSINCFQSSVSTSIMQFYDALGITRDVASRPDLDVYGLRPFLSCKYLFDYRGDGKSGSLNSIVDENGNTRMPGWKYLRTQNRFDIYRNEYYIPMGYTFDKFIAEEEFDLVTNAHKSEALLYAMVLPRDLMKKYSDITGYSDEKYKLLYGKHPEDYDSITEKFDYSNSDYKKVCNLRALNSCTSFEYTDNGFKALYN
;
A
#
# COMPACT_ATOMS: atom_id res chain seq x y z
N VAL A 1 61.73 -10.26 -14.71
CA VAL A 1 60.85 -10.90 -15.73
C VAL A 1 59.62 -11.53 -15.09
N MET A 2 59.77 -12.45 -14.14
CA MET A 2 58.60 -13.11 -13.50
C MET A 2 57.63 -12.12 -12.81
N LEU A 3 58.15 -11.16 -12.05
CA LEU A 3 57.33 -10.16 -11.38
C LEU A 3 56.55 -9.31 -12.39
N THR A 4 57.20 -8.90 -13.48
CA THR A 4 56.54 -8.09 -14.53
C THR A 4 55.41 -8.85 -15.22
N VAL A 5 55.67 -10.15 -15.53
CA VAL A 5 54.65 -11.03 -16.12
C VAL A 5 53.48 -11.22 -15.16
N GLY A 6 53.75 -11.41 -13.85
CA GLY A 6 52.70 -11.51 -12.85
C GLY A 6 51.83 -10.26 -12.74
N ILE A 7 52.44 -9.09 -12.67
CA ILE A 7 51.72 -7.81 -12.64
C ILE A 7 50.86 -7.61 -13.89
N LEU A 8 51.40 -7.88 -15.08
CA LEU A 8 50.63 -7.76 -16.32
C LEU A 8 49.46 -8.75 -16.36
N SER A 9 49.64 -9.97 -15.94
CA SER A 9 48.58 -10.99 -15.92
C SER A 9 47.45 -10.58 -14.98
N VAL A 10 47.77 -10.13 -13.77
CA VAL A 10 46.76 -9.65 -12.80
C VAL A 10 46.04 -8.43 -13.34
N SER A 11 46.77 -7.47 -13.91
CA SER A 11 46.18 -6.25 -14.48
C SER A 11 45.21 -6.57 -15.64
N LEU A 12 45.62 -7.46 -16.55
CA LEU A 12 44.75 -7.89 -17.66
C LEU A 12 43.50 -8.62 -17.18
N PHE A 13 43.66 -9.54 -16.21
CA PHE A 13 42.52 -10.24 -15.64
C PHE A 13 41.56 -9.30 -14.93
N THR A 14 42.07 -8.41 -14.11
CA THR A 14 41.24 -7.41 -13.40
C THR A 14 40.51 -6.50 -14.37
N SER A 15 41.21 -5.99 -15.41
CA SER A 15 40.61 -5.17 -16.44
C SER A 15 39.51 -5.91 -17.21
N TYR A 16 39.76 -7.15 -17.59
CA TYR A 16 38.75 -8.00 -18.23
C TYR A 16 37.52 -8.19 -17.34
N PHE A 17 37.74 -8.51 -16.06
CA PHE A 17 36.65 -8.74 -15.09
C PHE A 17 35.80 -7.46 -14.91
N ILE A 18 36.45 -6.31 -14.74
CA ILE A 18 35.75 -5.02 -14.59
C ILE A 18 34.93 -4.68 -15.85
N ILE A 19 35.52 -4.86 -17.04
CA ILE A 19 34.82 -4.60 -18.31
C ILE A 19 33.65 -5.56 -18.49
N ALA A 20 33.83 -6.86 -18.24
CA ALA A 20 32.78 -7.85 -18.36
C ALA A 20 31.61 -7.56 -17.37
N THR A 21 31.94 -7.28 -16.10
CA THR A 21 30.94 -6.93 -15.09
C THR A 21 30.22 -5.64 -15.46
N GLY A 22 30.95 -4.61 -15.91
CA GLY A 22 30.38 -3.36 -16.37
C GLY A 22 29.44 -3.52 -17.57
N TYR A 23 29.82 -4.39 -18.52
CA TYR A 23 28.97 -4.70 -19.67
C TYR A 23 27.65 -5.35 -19.27
N PHE A 24 27.68 -6.37 -18.40
CA PHE A 24 26.46 -6.99 -17.91
C PHE A 24 25.60 -6.04 -17.08
N SER A 25 26.21 -5.20 -16.24
CA SER A 25 25.50 -4.17 -15.48
C SER A 25 24.88 -3.13 -16.39
N SER A 26 25.59 -2.67 -17.43
CA SER A 26 25.07 -1.72 -18.43
C SER A 26 23.89 -2.28 -19.21
N SER A 27 23.96 -3.56 -19.59
CA SER A 27 22.85 -4.24 -20.27
C SER A 27 21.59 -4.31 -19.42
N SER A 28 21.74 -4.65 -18.13
CA SER A 28 20.63 -4.63 -17.16
C SER A 28 20.07 -3.22 -16.96
N THR A 29 20.94 -2.21 -16.84
CA THR A 29 20.52 -0.81 -16.70
C THR A 29 19.77 -0.30 -17.92
N ASN A 30 20.17 -0.69 -19.13
CA ASN A 30 19.47 -0.33 -20.35
C ASN A 30 18.07 -0.98 -20.42
N ALA A 31 17.93 -2.22 -20.02
CA ALA A 31 16.63 -2.88 -19.92
C ALA A 31 15.69 -2.14 -18.93
N ILE A 32 16.20 -1.76 -17.77
CA ILE A 32 15.46 -0.95 -16.79
C ILE A 32 15.07 0.40 -17.40
N LYS A 33 16.00 1.07 -18.07
CA LYS A 33 15.74 2.36 -18.70
C LYS A 33 14.65 2.27 -19.76
N GLU A 34 14.75 1.31 -20.68
CA GLU A 34 13.77 1.12 -21.75
C GLU A 34 12.41 0.69 -21.20
N ASP A 35 12.39 -0.25 -20.27
CA ASP A 35 11.16 -0.84 -19.78
C ASP A 35 10.40 0.02 -18.77
N ILE A 36 11.09 0.90 -18.05
CA ILE A 36 10.50 1.72 -17.00
C ILE A 36 10.53 3.19 -17.35
N ILE A 37 11.73 3.75 -17.56
CA ILE A 37 11.89 5.22 -17.68
C ILE A 37 11.28 5.73 -18.97
N ASN A 38 11.57 5.09 -20.09
CA ASN A 38 11.11 5.56 -21.41
C ASN A 38 9.62 5.33 -21.66
N ARG A 39 8.93 4.51 -20.86
CA ARG A 39 7.49 4.23 -21.01
C ARG A 39 6.59 5.20 -20.27
N HIS A 40 7.14 6.00 -19.39
CA HIS A 40 6.37 6.97 -18.61
C HIS A 40 5.62 7.97 -19.50
N ASP A 41 6.23 8.45 -20.57
CA ASP A 41 5.69 9.50 -21.44
C ASP A 41 4.34 9.16 -22.10
N GLY A 42 3.91 7.91 -22.06
CA GLY A 42 2.63 7.48 -22.60
C GLY A 42 1.52 7.29 -21.57
N ILE A 43 1.77 7.48 -20.26
CA ILE A 43 0.75 7.35 -19.23
C ILE A 43 0.13 8.71 -18.94
N THR A 44 -1.13 8.87 -19.33
CA THR A 44 -1.88 10.12 -19.16
C THR A 44 -3.12 9.85 -18.30
N ILE A 45 -3.04 10.14 -17.00
CA ILE A 45 -4.17 10.14 -16.07
C ILE A 45 -4.24 11.52 -15.45
N ALA A 46 -5.35 12.21 -15.64
CA ALA A 46 -5.48 13.64 -15.35
C ALA A 46 -5.25 14.04 -13.88
N ASP A 47 -5.46 13.15 -12.93
CA ASP A 47 -5.34 13.42 -11.50
C ASP A 47 -4.32 12.53 -10.78
N ILE A 48 -3.38 11.94 -11.52
CA ILE A 48 -2.39 11.00 -10.97
C ILE A 48 -1.50 11.64 -9.90
N ASP A 49 -1.18 12.90 -10.03
CA ASP A 49 -0.25 13.62 -9.16
C ASP A 49 -0.83 13.90 -7.76
N ASN A 50 -2.16 13.84 -7.61
CA ASN A 50 -2.86 14.18 -6.39
C ASN A 50 -3.41 12.97 -5.63
N VAL A 51 -3.09 11.75 -6.08
CA VAL A 51 -3.59 10.51 -5.51
C VAL A 51 -2.46 9.49 -5.39
N ARG A 52 -2.63 8.52 -4.50
CA ARG A 52 -1.69 7.39 -4.42
C ARG A 52 -2.09 6.30 -5.40
N SER A 53 -1.09 5.60 -5.87
CA SER A 53 -1.23 4.46 -6.77
C SER A 53 -0.55 3.23 -6.19
N ASP A 54 -0.93 2.06 -6.70
CA ASP A 54 -0.26 0.80 -6.44
C ASP A 54 0.33 0.27 -7.74
N PHE A 55 1.49 -0.39 -7.67
CA PHE A 55 2.19 -0.94 -8.83
C PHE A 55 2.40 -2.43 -8.60
N TYR A 56 1.85 -3.23 -9.49
CA TYR A 56 1.85 -4.68 -9.39
C TYR A 56 2.66 -5.32 -10.50
N GLU A 57 3.40 -6.40 -10.18
CA GLU A 57 4.22 -7.20 -11.12
C GLU A 57 5.23 -6.39 -11.95
N CYS A 58 5.69 -5.25 -11.46
CA CYS A 58 6.70 -4.44 -12.12
C CYS A 58 7.99 -4.32 -11.30
N VAL A 59 8.99 -3.68 -11.87
CA VAL A 59 10.26 -3.42 -11.20
C VAL A 59 10.04 -2.51 -9.99
N ASP A 60 10.75 -2.80 -8.90
CA ASP A 60 10.70 -1.98 -7.69
C ASP A 60 10.97 -0.50 -7.99
N ASN A 61 10.25 0.35 -7.27
CA ASN A 61 10.37 1.80 -7.37
C ASN A 61 10.01 2.40 -8.75
N THR A 62 9.27 1.70 -9.60
CA THR A 62 8.75 2.28 -10.85
C THR A 62 8.02 3.61 -10.59
N ALA A 63 7.20 3.67 -9.54
CA ALA A 63 6.51 4.89 -9.13
C ALA A 63 7.46 6.06 -8.85
N MET A 64 8.61 5.81 -8.23
CA MET A 64 9.61 6.86 -7.95
C MET A 64 10.21 7.43 -9.23
N PHE A 65 10.54 6.57 -10.20
CA PHE A 65 11.05 7.03 -11.51
C PHE A 65 10.01 7.86 -12.25
N TRP A 66 8.73 7.55 -12.07
CA TRP A 66 7.64 8.27 -12.72
C TRP A 66 7.11 9.45 -11.89
N GLN A 67 7.69 9.71 -10.72
CA GLN A 67 7.27 10.75 -9.79
C GLN A 67 5.78 10.64 -9.37
N ILE A 68 5.26 9.43 -9.35
CA ILE A 68 3.89 9.13 -8.94
C ILE A 68 3.88 8.73 -7.48
N GLN A 69 2.97 9.28 -6.70
CA GLN A 69 2.77 8.87 -5.31
C GLN A 69 2.30 7.42 -5.26
N SER A 70 2.96 6.59 -4.45
CA SER A 70 2.66 5.17 -4.37
C SER A 70 2.60 4.68 -2.93
N ILE A 71 1.75 3.66 -2.71
CA ILE A 71 1.76 2.86 -1.48
C ILE A 71 2.84 1.78 -1.50
N ASN A 72 3.44 1.55 -2.67
CA ASN A 72 4.40 0.48 -2.91
C ASN A 72 5.79 1.08 -3.11
N CYS A 73 6.76 0.65 -2.30
CA CYS A 73 8.15 1.09 -2.41
C CYS A 73 9.12 0.02 -1.92
N PHE A 74 10.31 0.03 -2.51
CA PHE A 74 11.47 -0.71 -2.01
C PHE A 74 12.41 0.26 -1.30
N GLN A 75 12.68 0.02 -0.02
CA GLN A 75 13.56 0.84 0.81
C GLN A 75 14.44 -0.05 1.68
N SER A 76 15.76 0.16 1.61
CA SER A 76 16.72 -0.58 2.45
C SER A 76 16.63 -0.18 3.93
N SER A 77 16.24 1.07 4.21
CA SER A 77 15.97 1.57 5.57
C SER A 77 14.50 1.94 5.68
N VAL A 78 13.78 1.22 6.53
CA VAL A 78 12.34 1.41 6.73
C VAL A 78 12.09 2.02 8.09
N SER A 79 11.19 3.00 8.15
CA SER A 79 10.73 3.59 9.41
C SER A 79 10.10 2.52 10.32
N THR A 80 10.45 2.53 11.60
CA THR A 80 9.88 1.61 12.61
C THR A 80 8.36 1.68 12.64
N SER A 81 7.77 2.87 12.50
CA SER A 81 6.32 3.05 12.48
C SER A 81 5.65 2.34 11.30
N ILE A 82 6.28 2.30 10.14
CA ILE A 82 5.77 1.56 8.98
C ILE A 82 5.85 0.06 9.24
N MET A 83 6.95 -0.43 9.82
CA MET A 83 7.10 -1.85 10.17
C MET A 83 6.04 -2.28 11.18
N GLN A 84 5.84 -1.50 12.25
CA GLN A 84 4.82 -1.75 13.26
C GLN A 84 3.40 -1.73 12.68
N PHE A 85 3.11 -0.81 11.77
CA PHE A 85 1.81 -0.74 11.11
C PHE A 85 1.51 -2.00 10.29
N TYR A 86 2.45 -2.49 9.49
CA TYR A 86 2.26 -3.71 8.71
C TYR A 86 2.18 -4.96 9.60
N ASP A 87 3.00 -5.03 10.67
CA ASP A 87 2.97 -6.11 11.66
C ASP A 87 1.61 -6.19 12.36
N ALA A 88 1.07 -5.05 12.79
CA ALA A 88 -0.27 -4.97 13.39
C ALA A 88 -1.38 -5.49 12.47
N LEU A 89 -1.19 -5.40 11.15
CA LEU A 89 -2.09 -5.97 10.14
C LEU A 89 -1.84 -7.46 9.85
N GLY A 90 -0.82 -8.05 10.46
CA GLY A 90 -0.39 -9.42 10.17
C GLY A 90 0.30 -9.56 8.81
N ILE A 91 0.80 -8.47 8.25
CA ILE A 91 1.50 -8.45 6.97
C ILE A 91 3.01 -8.47 7.24
N THR A 92 3.67 -9.53 6.81
CA THR A 92 5.14 -9.58 6.85
C THR A 92 5.70 -8.61 5.82
N ARG A 93 6.41 -7.58 6.30
CA ARG A 93 7.08 -6.61 5.47
C ARG A 93 8.57 -6.71 5.66
N ASP A 94 9.29 -6.82 4.56
CA ASP A 94 10.75 -6.66 4.50
C ASP A 94 11.12 -5.29 3.92
N VAL A 95 12.08 -5.21 3.03
CA VAL A 95 12.50 -3.99 2.33
C VAL A 95 11.49 -3.52 1.27
N ALA A 96 10.52 -4.36 0.89
CA ALA A 96 9.49 -4.02 -0.08
C ALA A 96 8.11 -3.96 0.57
N SER A 97 7.33 -2.95 0.21
CA SER A 97 5.93 -2.82 0.62
C SER A 97 5.04 -3.30 -0.54
N ARG A 98 4.50 -4.49 -0.40
CA ARG A 98 3.64 -5.11 -1.44
C ARG A 98 2.50 -5.84 -0.75
N PRO A 99 1.43 -5.13 -0.34
CA PRO A 99 0.30 -5.79 0.30
C PRO A 99 -0.39 -6.72 -0.70
N ASP A 100 -0.67 -7.94 -0.26
CA ASP A 100 -1.39 -8.93 -1.04
C ASP A 100 -2.76 -8.41 -1.50
N LEU A 101 -3.31 -9.02 -2.56
CA LEU A 101 -4.63 -8.64 -3.08
C LEU A 101 -5.73 -8.88 -2.06
N ASP A 102 -5.58 -9.88 -1.20
CA ASP A 102 -6.55 -10.21 -0.16
C ASP A 102 -6.65 -9.13 0.92
N VAL A 103 -5.61 -8.30 1.07
CA VAL A 103 -5.61 -7.13 1.97
C VAL A 103 -6.15 -5.89 1.22
N TYR A 104 -7.27 -6.05 0.55
CA TYR A 104 -7.83 -5.02 -0.35
C TYR A 104 -8.25 -3.74 0.38
N GLY A 105 -8.71 -3.82 1.64
CA GLY A 105 -9.12 -2.67 2.45
C GLY A 105 -7.99 -1.67 2.74
N LEU A 106 -6.73 -2.13 2.71
CA LEU A 106 -5.58 -1.26 2.91
C LEU A 106 -5.44 -0.19 1.81
N ARG A 107 -5.83 -0.50 0.57
CA ARG A 107 -5.71 0.42 -0.55
C ARG A 107 -6.58 1.67 -0.42
N PRO A 108 -7.90 1.59 -0.18
CA PRO A 108 -8.70 2.77 0.11
C PRO A 108 -8.30 3.46 1.42
N PHE A 109 -7.90 2.71 2.46
CA PHE A 109 -7.37 3.28 3.70
C PHE A 109 -6.15 4.17 3.45
N LEU A 110 -5.25 3.77 2.57
CA LEU A 110 -4.08 4.54 2.15
C LEU A 110 -4.35 5.53 1.01
N SER A 111 -5.62 5.79 0.68
CA SER A 111 -6.01 6.70 -0.41
C SER A 111 -5.43 6.29 -1.77
N CYS A 112 -5.43 5.00 -2.07
CA CYS A 112 -4.97 4.46 -3.33
C CYS A 112 -6.10 4.43 -4.35
N LYS A 113 -5.95 5.20 -5.44
CA LYS A 113 -6.98 5.37 -6.48
C LYS A 113 -6.73 4.54 -7.73
N TYR A 114 -5.47 4.38 -8.10
CA TYR A 114 -5.09 3.65 -9.30
C TYR A 114 -4.19 2.46 -8.99
N LEU A 115 -4.33 1.41 -9.77
CA LEU A 115 -3.45 0.25 -9.75
C LEU A 115 -2.94 0.02 -11.17
N PHE A 116 -1.63 -0.14 -11.28
CA PHE A 116 -0.90 -0.41 -12.49
C PHE A 116 -0.39 -1.85 -12.45
N ASP A 117 -1.00 -2.72 -13.24
CA ASP A 117 -0.59 -4.12 -13.38
C ASP A 117 0.26 -4.31 -14.63
N TYR A 118 1.51 -4.68 -14.46
CA TYR A 118 2.45 -4.82 -15.57
C TYR A 118 2.26 -6.16 -16.29
N ARG A 119 1.91 -6.11 -17.56
CA ARG A 119 1.71 -7.30 -18.40
C ARG A 119 2.99 -8.03 -18.81
N GLY A 120 4.16 -7.45 -18.53
CA GLY A 120 5.42 -8.00 -18.97
C GLY A 120 5.58 -7.99 -20.50
N ASP A 121 6.45 -8.85 -20.98
CA ASP A 121 6.70 -9.07 -22.40
C ASP A 121 5.81 -10.18 -23.01
N GLY A 122 4.77 -10.59 -22.30
CA GLY A 122 3.85 -11.68 -22.67
C GLY A 122 4.42 -13.08 -22.46
N LYS A 123 5.60 -13.21 -21.84
CA LYS A 123 6.27 -14.49 -21.61
C LYS A 123 6.11 -15.07 -20.21
N SER A 124 5.84 -14.24 -19.23
CA SER A 124 5.44 -14.69 -17.90
C SER A 124 4.00 -14.29 -17.69
N GLY A 125 3.08 -15.25 -17.80
CA GLY A 125 1.77 -15.07 -17.21
C GLY A 125 1.98 -14.71 -15.74
N SER A 126 1.50 -13.55 -15.30
CA SER A 126 1.47 -13.22 -13.90
C SER A 126 0.75 -14.37 -13.19
N LEU A 127 1.46 -15.08 -12.32
CA LEU A 127 0.88 -16.18 -11.53
C LEU A 127 -0.20 -15.66 -10.56
N ASN A 128 -0.26 -14.35 -10.37
CA ASN A 128 -1.18 -13.66 -9.47
C ASN A 128 -1.91 -12.52 -10.19
N SER A 129 -2.57 -12.84 -11.30
CA SER A 129 -3.43 -11.85 -11.97
C SER A 129 -4.41 -11.21 -10.98
N ILE A 130 -4.55 -9.88 -11.04
CA ILE A 130 -5.57 -9.15 -10.30
C ILE A 130 -6.99 -9.44 -10.81
N VAL A 131 -7.09 -10.14 -11.90
CA VAL A 131 -8.35 -10.64 -12.45
C VAL A 131 -8.48 -12.14 -12.26
N ASP A 132 -9.71 -12.60 -12.07
CA ASP A 132 -10.08 -14.02 -12.04
C ASP A 132 -10.14 -14.60 -13.46
N GLU A 133 -10.45 -15.88 -13.55
CA GLU A 133 -10.61 -16.60 -14.84
C GLU A 133 -11.70 -16.00 -15.75
N ASN A 134 -12.63 -15.24 -15.17
CA ASN A 134 -13.72 -14.57 -15.88
C ASN A 134 -13.39 -13.12 -16.26
N GLY A 135 -12.20 -12.63 -15.93
CA GLY A 135 -11.77 -11.27 -16.20
C GLY A 135 -12.29 -10.23 -15.19
N ASN A 136 -12.91 -10.66 -14.08
CA ASN A 136 -13.32 -9.75 -13.02
C ASN A 136 -12.14 -9.48 -12.07
N THR A 137 -12.08 -8.28 -11.50
CA THR A 137 -11.06 -7.97 -10.51
C THR A 137 -11.30 -8.75 -9.22
N ARG A 138 -10.24 -9.34 -8.68
CA ARG A 138 -10.27 -10.10 -7.40
C ARG A 138 -10.51 -9.19 -6.21
N MET A 139 -10.20 -7.91 -6.33
CA MET A 139 -10.43 -6.90 -5.30
C MET A 139 -11.76 -6.18 -5.53
N PRO A 140 -12.62 -6.06 -4.50
CA PRO A 140 -13.88 -5.33 -4.60
C PRO A 140 -13.68 -3.85 -4.99
N GLY A 141 -14.52 -3.35 -5.90
CA GLY A 141 -14.55 -1.93 -6.30
C GLY A 141 -13.48 -1.52 -7.32
N TRP A 142 -12.61 -2.43 -7.74
CA TRP A 142 -11.64 -2.12 -8.77
C TRP A 142 -12.21 -2.39 -10.15
N LYS A 143 -12.07 -1.43 -11.06
CA LYS A 143 -12.53 -1.54 -12.44
C LYS A 143 -11.42 -1.23 -13.42
N TYR A 144 -11.31 -2.08 -14.44
CA TYR A 144 -10.43 -1.83 -15.56
C TYR A 144 -10.76 -0.49 -16.23
N LEU A 145 -9.74 0.32 -16.43
CA LEU A 145 -9.86 1.61 -17.08
C LEU A 145 -9.35 1.54 -18.53
N ARG A 146 -8.11 1.09 -18.71
CA ARG A 146 -7.44 0.96 -20.01
C ARG A 146 -6.07 0.31 -19.87
N THR A 147 -5.48 -0.04 -21.01
CA THR A 147 -4.07 -0.45 -21.09
C THR A 147 -3.23 0.67 -21.69
N GLN A 148 -2.13 1.04 -21.04
CA GLN A 148 -1.11 1.95 -21.56
C GLN A 148 0.29 1.44 -21.23
N ASN A 149 1.21 1.50 -22.20
CA ASN A 149 2.62 1.13 -22.00
C ASN A 149 2.84 -0.21 -21.31
N ARG A 150 2.06 -1.23 -21.70
CA ARG A 150 2.04 -2.58 -21.12
C ARG A 150 1.54 -2.65 -19.66
N PHE A 151 0.93 -1.59 -19.14
CA PHE A 151 0.22 -1.64 -17.88
C PHE A 151 -1.27 -1.70 -18.13
N ASP A 152 -1.94 -2.66 -17.50
CA ASP A 152 -3.37 -2.60 -17.29
C ASP A 152 -3.62 -1.69 -16.11
N ILE A 153 -4.41 -0.66 -16.34
CA ILE A 153 -4.69 0.37 -15.35
C ILE A 153 -6.11 0.15 -14.85
N TYR A 154 -6.22 0.05 -13.53
CA TYR A 154 -7.50 -0.10 -12.85
C TYR A 154 -7.75 1.11 -11.96
N ARG A 155 -9.03 1.47 -11.79
CA ARG A 155 -9.47 2.53 -10.89
C ARG A 155 -10.27 1.93 -9.74
N ASN A 156 -9.99 2.41 -8.54
CA ASN A 156 -10.75 2.09 -7.34
C ASN A 156 -12.01 2.96 -7.27
N GLU A 157 -13.19 2.37 -7.38
CA GLU A 157 -14.48 3.06 -7.20
C GLU A 157 -14.79 3.32 -5.72
N TYR A 158 -14.11 2.63 -4.81
CA TYR A 158 -14.22 2.84 -3.37
C TYR A 158 -13.05 3.67 -2.82
N TYR A 159 -12.46 4.50 -3.68
CA TYR A 159 -11.40 5.42 -3.32
C TYR A 159 -11.85 6.39 -2.22
N ILE A 160 -11.01 6.54 -1.21
CA ILE A 160 -11.18 7.49 -0.13
C ILE A 160 -10.10 8.57 -0.30
N PRO A 161 -10.47 9.86 -0.49
CA PRO A 161 -9.50 10.95 -0.52
C PRO A 161 -8.71 11.06 0.78
N MET A 162 -7.48 11.58 0.73
CA MET A 162 -6.70 11.86 1.93
C MET A 162 -7.42 12.84 2.87
N GLY A 163 -7.12 12.75 4.17
CA GLY A 163 -7.69 13.66 5.16
C GLY A 163 -9.13 13.33 5.53
N TYR A 164 -9.51 12.07 5.58
CA TYR A 164 -10.82 11.65 6.09
C TYR A 164 -10.83 11.49 7.61
N THR A 165 -12.01 11.51 8.20
CA THR A 165 -12.22 11.46 9.65
C THR A 165 -12.96 10.21 10.09
N PHE A 166 -12.85 9.88 11.37
CA PHE A 166 -13.54 8.78 12.02
C PHE A 166 -14.54 9.29 13.06
N ASP A 167 -15.66 8.60 13.13
CA ASP A 167 -16.72 8.77 14.12
C ASP A 167 -16.82 7.58 15.09
N LYS A 168 -16.00 6.53 14.86
CA LYS A 168 -15.94 5.32 15.67
C LYS A 168 -14.50 5.02 16.07
N PHE A 169 -14.37 4.44 17.26
CA PHE A 169 -13.08 4.12 17.88
C PHE A 169 -13.14 2.72 18.46
N ILE A 170 -12.05 1.99 18.35
CA ILE A 170 -11.84 0.68 18.98
C ILE A 170 -10.53 0.67 19.75
N ALA A 171 -10.44 -0.11 20.80
CA ALA A 171 -9.20 -0.30 21.53
C ALA A 171 -8.23 -1.21 20.76
N GLU A 172 -6.91 -1.03 20.96
CA GLU A 172 -5.89 -1.91 20.38
C GLU A 172 -6.17 -3.37 20.71
N GLU A 173 -6.52 -3.67 21.97
CA GLU A 173 -6.79 -5.04 22.41
C GLU A 173 -7.99 -5.68 21.67
N GLU A 174 -8.97 -4.87 21.28
CA GLU A 174 -10.09 -5.32 20.46
C GLU A 174 -9.66 -5.57 19.01
N PHE A 175 -8.87 -4.66 18.45
CA PHE A 175 -8.33 -4.80 17.11
C PHE A 175 -7.44 -6.04 16.97
N ASP A 176 -6.69 -6.40 18.03
CA ASP A 176 -5.84 -7.58 18.05
C ASP A 176 -6.64 -8.89 17.93
N LEU A 177 -7.90 -8.89 18.35
CA LEU A 177 -8.81 -10.05 18.22
C LEU A 177 -9.35 -10.20 16.79
N VAL A 178 -9.30 -9.17 15.97
CA VAL A 178 -9.72 -9.25 14.56
C VAL A 178 -8.75 -10.14 13.80
N THR A 179 -9.30 -11.05 13.00
CA THR A 179 -8.47 -11.92 12.15
C THR A 179 -7.68 -11.09 11.13
N ASN A 180 -6.46 -11.49 10.81
CA ASN A 180 -5.60 -10.76 9.87
C ASN A 180 -6.27 -10.52 8.51
N ALA A 181 -7.13 -11.43 8.06
CA ALA A 181 -7.87 -11.29 6.81
C ALA A 181 -8.80 -10.06 6.81
N HIS A 182 -9.27 -9.60 7.98
CA HIS A 182 -10.25 -8.52 8.11
C HIS A 182 -9.72 -7.25 8.78
N LYS A 183 -8.46 -7.26 9.19
CA LYS A 183 -7.88 -6.09 9.86
C LYS A 183 -7.89 -4.83 8.99
N SER A 184 -7.67 -4.98 7.68
CA SER A 184 -7.68 -3.84 6.77
C SER A 184 -9.05 -3.19 6.62
N GLU A 185 -10.12 -3.96 6.67
CA GLU A 185 -11.50 -3.47 6.64
C GLU A 185 -11.89 -2.87 7.99
N ALA A 186 -11.44 -3.47 9.11
CA ALA A 186 -11.67 -2.93 10.44
C ALA A 186 -11.06 -1.52 10.59
N LEU A 187 -9.87 -1.27 10.02
CA LEU A 187 -9.27 0.07 9.98
C LEU A 187 -10.11 1.10 9.22
N LEU A 188 -10.87 0.70 8.22
CA LEU A 188 -11.80 1.60 7.52
C LEU A 188 -13.03 1.91 8.37
N TYR A 189 -13.43 0.98 9.24
CA TYR A 189 -14.62 1.12 10.06
C TYR A 189 -14.40 2.00 11.28
N ALA A 190 -13.27 1.86 11.98
CA ALA A 190 -12.98 2.60 13.21
C ALA A 190 -11.48 2.93 13.33
N MET A 191 -11.20 4.01 14.06
CA MET A 191 -9.84 4.37 14.44
C MET A 191 -9.40 3.50 15.62
N VAL A 192 -8.24 2.86 15.48
CA VAL A 192 -7.62 2.08 16.56
C VAL A 192 -6.87 3.01 17.49
N LEU A 193 -7.15 2.96 18.77
CA LEU A 193 -6.52 3.81 19.78
C LEU A 193 -6.07 2.97 20.99
N PRO A 194 -4.87 3.27 21.54
CA PRO A 194 -4.51 2.78 22.87
C PRO A 194 -5.52 3.24 23.95
N ARG A 195 -5.71 2.44 24.96
CA ARG A 195 -6.68 2.69 26.04
C ARG A 195 -6.46 4.03 26.73
N ASP A 196 -5.23 4.40 26.98
CA ASP A 196 -4.87 5.68 27.63
C ASP A 196 -5.29 6.88 26.78
N LEU A 197 -5.17 6.80 25.45
CA LEU A 197 -5.66 7.83 24.55
C LEU A 197 -7.18 7.85 24.48
N MET A 198 -7.84 6.71 24.49
CA MET A 198 -9.31 6.67 24.56
C MET A 198 -9.83 7.34 25.84
N LYS A 199 -9.16 7.12 26.97
CA LYS A 199 -9.48 7.75 28.24
C LYS A 199 -9.18 9.25 28.25
N LYS A 200 -8.04 9.66 27.68
CA LYS A 200 -7.64 11.07 27.59
C LYS A 200 -8.63 11.89 26.74
N TYR A 201 -9.21 11.30 25.72
CA TYR A 201 -10.16 11.95 24.82
C TYR A 201 -11.57 11.36 24.96
N SER A 202 -11.98 11.13 26.21
CA SER A 202 -13.26 10.45 26.52
C SER A 202 -14.51 11.20 26.05
N ASP A 203 -14.43 12.52 25.92
CA ASP A 203 -15.46 13.37 25.35
C ASP A 203 -15.74 13.08 23.88
N ILE A 204 -14.70 12.71 23.11
CA ILE A 204 -14.80 12.36 21.68
C ILE A 204 -15.04 10.86 21.51
N THR A 205 -14.31 10.02 22.23
CA THR A 205 -14.38 8.55 22.08
C THR A 205 -15.58 7.93 22.76
N GLY A 206 -16.23 8.66 23.65
CA GLY A 206 -17.30 8.14 24.52
C GLY A 206 -16.81 7.09 25.52
N TYR A 207 -15.52 7.12 25.83
CA TYR A 207 -14.90 6.20 26.79
C TYR A 207 -15.42 6.46 28.21
N SER A 208 -15.75 5.39 28.94
CA SER A 208 -15.87 5.39 30.39
C SER A 208 -15.32 4.10 30.96
N ASP A 209 -14.73 4.16 32.16
CA ASP A 209 -14.17 2.96 32.81
C ASP A 209 -15.25 1.88 33.05
N GLU A 210 -16.51 2.27 33.27
CA GLU A 210 -17.64 1.34 33.45
C GLU A 210 -18.02 0.68 32.12
N LYS A 211 -18.18 1.46 31.06
CA LYS A 211 -18.50 0.97 29.73
C LYS A 211 -17.37 0.07 29.21
N TYR A 212 -16.13 0.47 29.46
CA TYR A 212 -14.97 -0.32 29.10
C TYR A 212 -14.91 -1.66 29.83
N LYS A 213 -15.14 -1.68 31.16
CA LYS A 213 -15.22 -2.92 31.94
C LYS A 213 -16.36 -3.83 31.49
N LEU A 214 -17.49 -3.26 31.09
CA LEU A 214 -18.63 -4.04 30.58
C LEU A 214 -18.31 -4.65 29.20
N LEU A 215 -17.58 -3.92 28.35
CA LEU A 215 -17.22 -4.37 26.99
C LEU A 215 -16.00 -5.30 27.02
N TYR A 216 -15.01 -5.04 27.89
CA TYR A 216 -13.68 -5.66 27.83
C TYR A 216 -13.30 -6.46 29.11
N GLY A 217 -14.16 -6.48 30.09
CA GLY A 217 -13.98 -7.28 31.33
C GLY A 217 -14.50 -8.69 31.21
N LYS A 218 -15.07 -9.07 30.08
CA LYS A 218 -15.56 -10.43 29.81
C LYS A 218 -14.49 -11.25 29.09
N HIS A 219 -14.61 -12.56 29.08
CA HIS A 219 -13.75 -13.45 28.30
C HIS A 219 -13.79 -13.08 26.80
N PRO A 220 -12.69 -13.32 26.02
CA PRO A 220 -12.67 -13.02 24.58
C PRO A 220 -13.85 -13.59 23.79
N GLU A 221 -14.40 -14.70 24.24
CA GLU A 221 -15.58 -15.38 23.65
C GLU A 221 -16.93 -14.68 23.92
N ASP A 222 -16.95 -13.68 24.83
CA ASP A 222 -18.15 -12.90 25.16
C ASP A 222 -18.17 -11.50 24.57
N TYR A 223 -17.21 -11.19 23.69
CA TYR A 223 -17.08 -9.85 23.10
C TYR A 223 -18.09 -9.59 22.00
N ASP A 224 -19.03 -8.70 22.27
CA ASP A 224 -19.81 -7.98 21.28
C ASP A 224 -19.01 -6.74 20.85
N SER A 225 -17.90 -6.96 20.14
CA SER A 225 -16.98 -5.93 19.69
C SER A 225 -17.62 -5.03 18.62
N ILE A 226 -17.18 -3.78 18.51
CA ILE A 226 -17.61 -2.90 17.43
C ILE A 226 -17.27 -3.52 16.07
N THR A 227 -16.15 -4.24 15.97
CA THR A 227 -15.73 -4.90 14.75
C THR A 227 -16.53 -6.16 14.46
N GLU A 228 -17.08 -6.86 15.46
CA GLU A 228 -17.98 -8.01 15.25
C GLU A 228 -19.32 -7.60 14.63
N LYS A 229 -19.74 -6.35 14.84
CA LYS A 229 -20.95 -5.78 14.22
C LYS A 229 -20.73 -5.34 12.78
N PHE A 230 -19.50 -5.31 12.32
CA PHE A 230 -19.17 -5.04 10.94
C PHE A 230 -19.28 -6.34 10.12
N ASP A 231 -20.25 -6.38 9.24
CA ASP A 231 -20.40 -7.48 8.29
C ASP A 231 -19.36 -7.32 7.17
N TYR A 232 -18.25 -8.05 7.23
CA TYR A 232 -17.16 -8.01 6.24
C TYR A 232 -17.56 -8.40 4.81
N SER A 233 -18.84 -8.24 4.49
CA SER A 233 -19.36 -8.38 3.14
C SER A 233 -18.96 -7.20 2.24
N ASN A 234 -18.96 -7.46 0.93
CA ASN A 234 -18.71 -6.40 -0.07
C ASN A 234 -19.68 -5.21 0.06
N SER A 235 -20.91 -5.45 0.54
CA SER A 235 -21.90 -4.40 0.75
C SER A 235 -21.49 -3.44 1.87
N ASP A 236 -21.04 -3.97 3.01
CA ASP A 236 -20.62 -3.14 4.14
C ASP A 236 -19.26 -2.48 3.89
N TYR A 237 -18.36 -3.19 3.25
CA TYR A 237 -17.11 -2.60 2.76
C TYR A 237 -17.37 -1.37 1.88
N LYS A 238 -18.27 -1.48 0.91
CA LYS A 238 -18.67 -0.36 0.05
C LYS A 238 -19.27 0.79 0.86
N LYS A 239 -20.17 0.51 1.80
CA LYS A 239 -20.80 1.53 2.64
C LYS A 239 -19.78 2.30 3.46
N VAL A 240 -18.83 1.60 4.10
CA VAL A 240 -17.82 2.25 4.93
C VAL A 240 -16.84 3.08 4.10
N CYS A 241 -16.41 2.61 2.94
CA CYS A 241 -15.58 3.40 2.04
C CYS A 241 -16.29 4.69 1.59
N ASN A 242 -17.56 4.60 1.21
CA ASN A 242 -18.36 5.76 0.84
C ASN A 242 -18.53 6.74 2.02
N LEU A 243 -18.76 6.24 3.23
CA LEU A 243 -18.85 7.08 4.42
C LEU A 243 -17.56 7.84 4.67
N ARG A 244 -16.40 7.17 4.59
CA ARG A 244 -15.10 7.82 4.75
C ARG A 244 -14.83 8.83 3.64
N ALA A 245 -15.20 8.53 2.40
CA ALA A 245 -15.07 9.48 1.29
C ALA A 245 -15.92 10.74 1.48
N LEU A 246 -17.15 10.60 2.01
CA LEU A 246 -18.01 11.74 2.33
C LEU A 246 -17.46 12.59 3.50
N ASN A 247 -16.74 11.99 4.43
CA ASN A 247 -16.13 12.63 5.57
C ASN A 247 -14.64 13.00 5.33
N SER A 248 -14.22 13.09 4.08
CA SER A 248 -12.88 13.56 3.72
C SER A 248 -12.82 15.08 3.61
N CYS A 249 -11.62 15.63 3.77
CA CYS A 249 -11.40 17.06 3.57
C CYS A 249 -11.62 17.46 2.09
N THR A 250 -11.98 18.72 1.88
CA THR A 250 -12.17 19.30 0.54
C THR A 250 -10.86 19.66 -0.15
N SER A 251 -9.81 19.87 0.66
CA SER A 251 -8.46 20.15 0.17
C SER A 251 -7.44 19.54 1.13
N PHE A 252 -6.43 18.87 0.56
CA PHE A 252 -5.31 18.32 1.30
C PHE A 252 -4.01 18.72 0.62
N GLU A 253 -3.06 19.27 1.38
CA GLU A 253 -1.79 19.74 0.89
C GLU A 253 -0.68 19.34 1.86
N TYR A 254 0.43 18.81 1.33
CA TYR A 254 1.66 18.62 2.11
C TYR A 254 2.42 19.93 2.18
N THR A 255 2.97 20.22 3.35
CA THR A 255 3.81 21.39 3.62
C THR A 255 5.15 20.95 4.21
N ASP A 256 6.14 21.85 4.24
CA ASP A 256 7.46 21.56 4.81
C ASP A 256 7.40 21.15 6.30
N ASN A 257 6.35 21.56 7.01
CA ASN A 257 6.16 21.31 8.43
C ASN A 257 5.05 20.29 8.75
N GLY A 258 4.53 19.58 7.74
CA GLY A 258 3.46 18.61 7.94
C GLY A 258 2.44 18.63 6.81
N PHE A 259 1.17 18.82 7.15
CA PHE A 259 0.08 18.90 6.16
C PHE A 259 -0.96 19.95 6.55
N LYS A 260 -1.73 20.38 5.57
CA LYS A 260 -2.90 21.25 5.73
C LYS A 260 -4.12 20.57 5.13
N ALA A 261 -5.20 20.45 5.90
CA ALA A 261 -6.46 19.89 5.46
C ALA A 261 -7.60 20.88 5.73
N LEU A 262 -8.47 21.11 4.76
CA LEU A 262 -9.65 21.94 4.88
C LEU A 262 -10.90 21.06 4.83
N TYR A 263 -11.78 21.24 5.79
CA TYR A 263 -13.10 20.59 5.89
C TYR A 263 -14.21 21.61 5.67
N ASN A 264 -15.31 21.16 5.10
CA ASN A 264 -16.52 21.99 4.96
C ASN A 264 -17.28 22.05 6.28
#